data_6b65862aa545cdaacab97ede7db050cf
#
_entry.id   6b65862aa545cdaacab97ede7db050cf
#
_cell.length_a   1.000
_cell.length_b   1.000
_cell.length_c   1.000
_cell.angle_alpha   90.00
_cell.angle_beta   90.00
_cell.angle_gamma   90.00
#
_symmetry.space_group_name_H-M   'P 1'
#
loop_
_entity.id
_entity.type
_entity.pdbx_description
1 polymer ?
#
loop_
_entity_poly.entity_id
_entity_poly.type
_entity_poly.pdbx_seq_one_letter_code
_entity_poly.pdbx_strand_id
1 'polypeptide(L)'
;MAEEKIFLGNGSDEAIDLVYRVFCRPGKDNVVAIAPTYGMYEVCADINDVEYRSVLLDENYQISAGKLLAACDEQTKVIWICSPNNPTGNHINREAIVEVLQKFQGVVIIDEAYSDFSSERTFRSVLDRFPNMIVLNTMSKAWGCAALRLGMAFASKEIVDLFNKVKYPYNVNLLTQEHALEVMKNPLKVDEWVKNILQERSKVMAAFLDLPICEKVYPTDANFFLAKMTDANAIYNYLVAQGIIVRNRNKVQLCGNCLRITIGNKSENAELLGALRQY
;
A
#
# COMPACT_ATOMS: atom_id res chain seq x y z
N MET A 1 -4.55 18.51 -11.31
CA MET A 1 -4.46 18.89 -9.88
C MET A 1 -3.48 20.05 -9.79
N ALA A 2 -3.72 21.04 -8.94
CA ALA A 2 -2.80 22.17 -8.72
C ALA A 2 -1.56 21.67 -7.94
N GLU A 3 -0.38 22.23 -8.24
CA GLU A 3 0.90 21.82 -7.63
C GLU A 3 0.93 22.05 -6.11
N GLU A 4 0.25 23.07 -5.62
CA GLU A 4 0.11 23.39 -4.19
C GLU A 4 -0.62 22.31 -3.36
N LYS A 5 -1.24 21.32 -4.03
CA LYS A 5 -1.87 20.14 -3.42
C LYS A 5 -1.00 18.88 -3.50
N ILE A 6 0.24 19.01 -3.93
CA ILE A 6 1.16 17.89 -4.15
C ILE A 6 2.41 18.10 -3.31
N PHE A 7 2.67 17.16 -2.42
CA PHE A 7 3.95 17.02 -1.74
C PHE A 7 4.77 15.93 -2.42
N LEU A 8 6.06 16.17 -2.64
CA LEU A 8 7.02 15.17 -3.15
C LEU A 8 7.99 14.79 -2.03
N GLY A 9 8.11 13.48 -1.82
CA GLY A 9 8.96 12.92 -0.77
C GLY A 9 9.93 11.84 -1.27
N ASN A 10 10.90 11.52 -0.43
CA ASN A 10 11.84 10.42 -0.65
C ASN A 10 11.16 9.06 -0.42
N GLY A 11 10.36 8.63 -1.38
CA GLY A 11 9.35 7.60 -1.27
C GLY A 11 8.11 8.10 -0.54
N SER A 12 7.02 7.30 -0.58
CA SER A 12 5.85 7.56 0.28
C SER A 12 6.19 7.42 1.77
N ASP A 13 7.27 6.72 2.11
CA ASP A 13 7.73 6.53 3.49
C ASP A 13 8.10 7.85 4.16
N GLU A 14 8.66 8.83 3.44
CA GLU A 14 8.89 10.17 4.00
C GLU A 14 7.57 10.87 4.35
N ALA A 15 6.57 10.77 3.47
CA ALA A 15 5.26 11.35 3.77
C ALA A 15 4.58 10.65 4.96
N ILE A 16 4.77 9.32 5.12
CA ILE A 16 4.28 8.57 6.28
C ILE A 16 4.92 9.11 7.57
N ASP A 17 6.23 9.27 7.63
CA ASP A 17 6.93 9.80 8.80
C ASP A 17 6.52 11.26 9.11
N LEU A 18 6.39 12.09 8.07
CA LEU A 18 5.94 13.48 8.24
C LEU A 18 4.53 13.59 8.81
N VAL A 19 3.62 12.66 8.49
CA VAL A 19 2.28 12.62 9.10
C VAL A 19 2.37 12.55 10.62
N TYR A 20 3.21 11.68 11.17
CA TYR A 20 3.40 11.58 12.63
C TYR A 20 3.99 12.86 13.21
N ARG A 21 5.01 13.41 12.60
CA ARG A 21 5.70 14.63 13.06
C ARG A 21 4.80 15.87 13.02
N VAL A 22 3.87 15.93 12.07
CA VAL A 22 2.97 17.09 11.90
C VAL A 22 1.72 17.00 12.76
N PHE A 23 1.13 15.81 12.88
CA PHE A 23 -0.20 15.67 13.46
C PHE A 23 -0.22 15.04 14.85
N CYS A 24 0.86 14.38 15.29
CA CYS A 24 0.88 13.66 16.56
C CYS A 24 1.89 14.27 17.54
N ARG A 25 1.54 14.29 18.81
CA ARG A 25 2.43 14.65 19.93
C ARG A 25 3.02 13.36 20.51
N PRO A 26 4.35 13.20 20.54
CA PRO A 26 5.03 12.04 21.12
C PRO A 26 4.56 11.74 22.55
N GLY A 27 4.41 10.47 22.90
CA GLY A 27 4.01 10.02 24.23
C GLY A 27 2.59 10.41 24.65
N LYS A 28 1.77 10.98 23.76
CA LYS A 28 0.46 11.52 24.11
C LYS A 28 -0.66 11.14 23.15
N ASP A 29 -0.42 11.29 21.87
CA ASP A 29 -1.42 11.04 20.83
C ASP A 29 -1.32 9.61 20.29
N ASN A 30 -2.36 9.16 19.63
CA ASN A 30 -2.41 7.84 19.00
C ASN A 30 -2.92 7.92 17.57
N VAL A 31 -2.68 6.82 16.85
CA VAL A 31 -3.20 6.58 15.52
C VAL A 31 -3.94 5.25 15.46
N VAL A 32 -4.91 5.16 14.56
CA VAL A 32 -5.66 3.93 14.30
C VAL A 32 -5.36 3.46 12.88
N ALA A 33 -5.13 2.17 12.71
CA ALA A 33 -4.89 1.58 11.38
C ALA A 33 -5.68 0.29 11.20
N ILE A 34 -6.01 -0.03 9.96
CA ILE A 34 -6.53 -1.36 9.61
C ILE A 34 -5.44 -2.42 9.78
N ALA A 35 -5.80 -3.67 10.09
CA ALA A 35 -4.86 -4.78 10.19
C ALA A 35 -5.45 -6.07 9.57
N PRO A 36 -4.64 -6.83 8.80
CA PRO A 36 -3.25 -6.55 8.43
C PRO A 36 -3.12 -5.42 7.42
N THR A 37 -2.02 -4.66 7.48
CA THR A 37 -1.71 -3.60 6.52
C THR A 37 -0.19 -3.39 6.36
N TYR A 38 0.23 -2.28 5.75
CA TYR A 38 1.64 -1.95 5.53
C TYR A 38 2.35 -1.61 6.84
N GLY A 39 3.40 -2.37 7.16
CA GLY A 39 4.07 -2.30 8.46
C GLY A 39 4.79 -0.98 8.78
N MET A 40 5.07 -0.13 7.77
CA MET A 40 5.74 1.16 8.03
C MET A 40 4.89 2.13 8.83
N TYR A 41 3.57 1.97 8.86
CA TYR A 41 2.74 2.81 9.72
C TYR A 41 3.06 2.59 11.19
N GLU A 42 3.16 1.33 11.63
CA GLU A 42 3.55 0.96 12.99
C GLU A 42 5.00 1.36 13.30
N VAL A 43 5.93 1.06 12.37
CA VAL A 43 7.35 1.44 12.52
C VAL A 43 7.52 2.95 12.69
N CYS A 44 6.82 3.77 11.90
CA CYS A 44 6.88 5.23 12.04
C CYS A 44 6.18 5.71 13.32
N ALA A 45 5.14 5.02 13.80
CA ALA A 45 4.53 5.31 15.09
C ALA A 45 5.55 5.10 16.24
N ASP A 46 6.24 3.95 16.24
CA ASP A 46 7.26 3.62 17.23
C ASP A 46 8.42 4.64 17.22
N ILE A 47 8.92 5.00 16.02
CA ILE A 47 10.01 6.00 15.87
C ILE A 47 9.60 7.36 16.45
N ASN A 48 8.33 7.74 16.31
CA ASN A 48 7.81 9.04 16.76
C ASN A 48 7.17 8.99 18.15
N ASP A 49 7.30 7.86 18.89
CA ASP A 49 6.70 7.66 20.22
C ASP A 49 5.18 7.95 20.23
N VAL A 50 4.46 7.39 19.25
CA VAL A 50 3.00 7.53 19.08
C VAL A 50 2.34 6.16 19.22
N GLU A 51 1.31 6.06 20.07
CA GLU A 51 0.58 4.81 20.25
C GLU A 51 -0.08 4.37 18.93
N TYR A 52 0.20 3.13 18.50
CA TYR A 52 -0.40 2.51 17.31
C TYR A 52 -1.50 1.53 17.71
N ARG A 53 -2.72 1.77 17.25
CA ARG A 53 -3.89 0.91 17.49
C ARG A 53 -4.32 0.25 16.19
N SER A 54 -4.38 -1.07 16.16
CA SER A 54 -4.82 -1.82 14.99
C SER A 54 -6.27 -2.32 15.14
N VAL A 55 -7.04 -2.22 14.07
CA VAL A 55 -8.40 -2.75 13.95
C VAL A 55 -8.42 -3.82 12.88
N LEU A 56 -8.74 -5.05 13.26
CA LEU A 56 -8.75 -6.18 12.33
C LEU A 56 -9.80 -6.01 11.23
N LEU A 57 -9.38 -6.29 10.01
CA LEU A 57 -10.27 -6.49 8.87
C LEU A 57 -11.15 -7.73 9.12
N ASP A 58 -12.23 -7.85 8.38
CA ASP A 58 -13.06 -9.05 8.40
C ASP A 58 -12.45 -10.20 7.57
N GLU A 59 -13.16 -11.31 7.45
CA GLU A 59 -12.75 -12.50 6.68
C GLU A 59 -12.59 -12.26 5.18
N ASN A 60 -13.19 -11.17 4.66
CA ASN A 60 -13.06 -10.70 3.27
C ASN A 60 -12.07 -9.55 3.12
N TYR A 61 -11.29 -9.29 4.17
CA TYR A 61 -10.35 -8.18 4.24
C TYR A 61 -11.01 -6.80 4.04
N GLN A 62 -12.23 -6.62 4.59
CA GLN A 62 -12.93 -5.34 4.55
C GLN A 62 -12.99 -4.68 5.93
N ILE A 63 -13.21 -3.37 5.94
CA ILE A 63 -13.37 -2.58 7.15
C ILE A 63 -14.85 -2.49 7.57
N SER A 64 -15.06 -2.38 8.88
CA SER A 64 -16.26 -1.75 9.41
C SER A 64 -15.94 -0.33 9.84
N ALA A 65 -16.50 0.67 9.19
CA ALA A 65 -16.31 2.07 9.56
C ALA A 65 -16.63 2.33 11.03
N GLY A 66 -17.71 1.70 11.54
CA GLY A 66 -18.10 1.80 12.94
C GLY A 66 -17.05 1.25 13.91
N LYS A 67 -16.45 0.07 13.60
CA LYS A 67 -15.39 -0.50 14.45
C LYS A 67 -14.12 0.38 14.41
N LEU A 68 -13.76 0.91 13.24
CA LEU A 68 -12.58 1.78 13.09
C LEU A 68 -12.76 3.07 13.88
N LEU A 69 -13.93 3.71 13.77
CA LEU A 69 -14.28 4.92 14.53
C LEU A 69 -14.39 4.67 16.04
N ALA A 70 -14.89 3.51 16.46
CA ALA A 70 -14.99 3.13 17.87
C ALA A 70 -13.62 2.88 18.54
N ALA A 71 -12.58 2.60 17.75
CA ALA A 71 -11.19 2.50 18.24
C ALA A 71 -10.51 3.86 18.46
N CYS A 72 -11.13 4.95 17.99
CA CYS A 72 -10.64 6.31 18.14
C CYS A 72 -11.10 6.95 19.45
N ASP A 73 -10.28 7.82 20.00
CA ASP A 73 -10.57 8.69 21.14
C ASP A 73 -10.13 10.14 20.86
N GLU A 74 -10.16 11.01 21.87
CA GLU A 74 -9.75 12.43 21.74
C GLU A 74 -8.27 12.61 21.38
N GLN A 75 -7.42 11.62 21.69
CA GLN A 75 -6.01 11.61 21.39
C GLN A 75 -5.74 11.04 19.98
N THR A 76 -6.71 10.41 19.32
CA THR A 76 -6.54 9.87 17.97
C THR A 76 -6.45 11.01 16.97
N LYS A 77 -5.32 11.10 16.25
CA LYS A 77 -5.05 12.16 15.27
C LYS A 77 -5.13 11.69 13.83
N VAL A 78 -4.82 10.41 13.60
CA VAL A 78 -4.69 9.87 12.24
C VAL A 78 -5.36 8.50 12.15
N ILE A 79 -6.05 8.26 11.03
CA ILE A 79 -6.50 6.92 10.62
C ILE A 79 -5.75 6.53 9.33
N TRP A 80 -5.17 5.32 9.32
CA TRP A 80 -4.46 4.75 8.18
C TRP A 80 -5.29 3.70 7.47
N ILE A 81 -5.52 3.87 6.15
CA ILE A 81 -6.21 2.93 5.28
C ILE A 81 -5.39 2.72 4.01
N CYS A 82 -4.89 1.50 3.80
CA CYS A 82 -4.20 1.13 2.57
C CYS A 82 -5.20 0.51 1.58
N SER A 83 -5.32 1.05 0.36
CA SER A 83 -6.26 0.58 -0.64
C SER A 83 -5.78 0.88 -2.06
N PRO A 84 -5.40 -0.15 -2.86
CA PRO A 84 -5.36 -1.58 -2.53
C PRO A 84 -4.43 -1.92 -1.38
N ASN A 85 -4.88 -2.82 -0.50
CA ASN A 85 -4.17 -3.12 0.74
C ASN A 85 -2.94 -4.02 0.54
N ASN A 86 -1.91 -3.82 1.29
CA ASN A 86 -0.75 -4.70 1.40
C ASN A 86 -0.71 -5.31 2.81
N PRO A 87 -0.84 -6.64 2.99
CA PRO A 87 -0.49 -7.68 2.02
C PRO A 87 -1.67 -8.34 1.29
N THR A 88 -2.91 -7.94 1.51
CA THR A 88 -4.10 -8.68 1.06
C THR A 88 -4.45 -8.45 -0.42
N GLY A 89 -4.04 -7.32 -0.99
CA GLY A 89 -4.15 -7.00 -2.43
C GLY A 89 -5.47 -6.36 -2.85
N ASN A 90 -6.51 -6.48 -2.05
CA ASN A 90 -7.85 -6.01 -2.37
C ASN A 90 -8.06 -4.52 -2.09
N HIS A 91 -9.01 -3.92 -2.80
CA HIS A 91 -9.58 -2.64 -2.39
C HIS A 91 -10.37 -2.74 -1.09
N ILE A 92 -10.30 -1.69 -0.30
CA ILE A 92 -11.20 -1.46 0.83
C ILE A 92 -12.48 -0.79 0.31
N ASN A 93 -13.62 -1.22 0.83
CA ASN A 93 -14.93 -0.69 0.44
C ASN A 93 -14.96 0.84 0.50
N ARG A 94 -15.29 1.45 -0.65
CA ARG A 94 -15.23 2.91 -0.83
C ARG A 94 -16.21 3.65 0.05
N GLU A 95 -17.41 3.11 0.21
CA GLU A 95 -18.47 3.71 1.04
C GLU A 95 -18.06 3.75 2.51
N ALA A 96 -17.43 2.68 2.99
CA ALA A 96 -16.90 2.63 4.36
C ALA A 96 -15.75 3.64 4.57
N ILE A 97 -14.86 3.82 3.58
CA ILE A 97 -13.82 4.86 3.64
C ILE A 97 -14.46 6.26 3.67
N VAL A 98 -15.48 6.51 2.85
CA VAL A 98 -16.19 7.80 2.81
C VAL A 98 -16.89 8.08 4.15
N GLU A 99 -17.47 7.06 4.77
CA GLU A 99 -18.08 7.19 6.11
C GLU A 99 -17.03 7.60 7.16
N VAL A 100 -15.83 6.98 7.13
CA VAL A 100 -14.72 7.36 8.02
C VAL A 100 -14.30 8.81 7.77
N LEU A 101 -14.11 9.22 6.50
CA LEU A 101 -13.74 10.58 6.12
C LEU A 101 -14.74 11.64 6.62
N GLN A 102 -16.04 11.32 6.63
CA GLN A 102 -17.10 12.20 7.06
C GLN A 102 -17.24 12.33 8.57
N LYS A 103 -16.94 11.26 9.31
CA LYS A 103 -17.21 11.19 10.75
C LYS A 103 -15.98 11.44 11.61
N PHE A 104 -14.79 11.14 11.11
CA PHE A 104 -13.56 11.35 11.87
C PHE A 104 -13.09 12.80 11.76
N GLN A 105 -12.77 13.39 12.90
CA GLN A 105 -12.36 14.82 12.98
C GLN A 105 -10.86 15.04 12.78
N GLY A 106 -10.05 13.98 12.79
CA GLY A 106 -8.62 14.01 12.50
C GLY A 106 -8.33 13.74 11.02
N VAL A 107 -7.08 13.43 10.71
CA VAL A 107 -6.61 13.20 9.34
C VAL A 107 -6.79 11.73 8.95
N VAL A 108 -7.33 11.48 7.76
CA VAL A 108 -7.45 10.13 7.19
C VAL A 108 -6.46 9.98 6.04
N ILE A 109 -5.58 9.00 6.16
CA ILE A 109 -4.62 8.68 5.11
C ILE A 109 -5.15 7.51 4.27
N ILE A 110 -5.22 7.70 2.95
CA ILE A 110 -5.53 6.64 2.00
C ILE A 110 -4.26 6.36 1.21
N ASP A 111 -3.62 5.23 1.51
CA ASP A 111 -2.41 4.83 0.79
C ASP A 111 -2.80 4.07 -0.48
N GLU A 112 -2.64 4.75 -1.61
CA GLU A 112 -2.94 4.28 -2.95
C GLU A 112 -1.67 3.84 -3.72
N ALA A 113 -0.63 3.34 -3.04
CA ALA A 113 0.61 2.92 -3.69
C ALA A 113 0.42 1.89 -4.82
N TYR A 114 -0.69 1.17 -4.82
CA TYR A 114 -1.02 0.14 -5.82
C TYR A 114 -2.21 0.50 -6.72
N SER A 115 -2.78 1.70 -6.62
CA SER A 115 -4.00 2.11 -7.33
C SER A 115 -3.87 2.08 -8.86
N ASP A 116 -2.65 2.22 -9.40
CA ASP A 116 -2.41 2.17 -10.85
C ASP A 116 -2.68 0.79 -11.47
N PHE A 117 -2.79 -0.28 -10.65
CA PHE A 117 -3.13 -1.64 -11.10
C PHE A 117 -4.62 -1.96 -11.00
N SER A 118 -5.42 -0.99 -10.59
CA SER A 118 -6.85 -1.15 -10.35
C SER A 118 -7.69 -0.36 -11.33
N SER A 119 -8.91 -0.85 -11.59
CA SER A 119 -9.94 -0.13 -12.33
C SER A 119 -10.73 0.86 -11.44
N GLU A 120 -10.59 0.76 -10.11
CA GLU A 120 -11.28 1.63 -9.18
C GLU A 120 -10.77 3.07 -9.27
N ARG A 121 -11.71 4.01 -9.11
CA ARG A 121 -11.40 5.43 -9.19
C ARG A 121 -10.61 5.88 -7.95
N THR A 122 -9.45 6.48 -8.17
CA THR A 122 -8.61 7.05 -7.10
C THR A 122 -9.35 8.08 -6.25
N PHE A 123 -9.06 8.12 -4.94
CA PHE A 123 -9.56 9.15 -4.03
C PHE A 123 -9.02 10.55 -4.33
N ARG A 124 -7.90 10.68 -5.05
CA ARG A 124 -7.40 11.97 -5.57
C ARG A 124 -8.47 12.75 -6.33
N SER A 125 -9.39 12.05 -6.99
CA SER A 125 -10.46 12.66 -7.78
C SER A 125 -11.54 13.37 -6.95
N VAL A 126 -11.57 13.13 -5.64
CA VAL A 126 -12.53 13.72 -4.69
C VAL A 126 -11.83 14.46 -3.55
N LEU A 127 -10.55 14.78 -3.71
CA LEU A 127 -9.72 15.42 -2.69
C LEU A 127 -10.35 16.70 -2.13
N ASP A 128 -10.95 17.53 -2.99
CA ASP A 128 -11.56 18.80 -2.60
C ASP A 128 -12.83 18.65 -1.74
N ARG A 129 -13.39 17.45 -1.66
CA ARG A 129 -14.56 17.16 -0.84
C ARG A 129 -14.21 16.83 0.61
N PHE A 130 -12.95 16.47 0.87
CA PHE A 130 -12.48 15.98 2.17
C PHE A 130 -11.16 16.67 2.54
N PRO A 131 -11.20 17.86 3.18
CA PRO A 131 -10.01 18.63 3.51
C PRO A 131 -9.10 17.92 4.52
N ASN A 132 -9.61 16.92 5.24
CA ASN A 132 -8.89 16.07 6.19
C ASN A 132 -8.29 14.81 5.56
N MET A 133 -8.35 14.65 4.24
CA MET A 133 -7.83 13.48 3.52
C MET A 133 -6.42 13.75 2.98
N ILE A 134 -5.54 12.76 3.15
CA ILE A 134 -4.26 12.68 2.44
C ILE A 134 -4.27 11.39 1.62
N VAL A 135 -3.97 11.49 0.33
CA VAL A 135 -3.80 10.32 -0.54
C VAL A 135 -2.32 10.15 -0.84
N LEU A 136 -1.76 8.98 -0.51
CA LEU A 136 -0.38 8.65 -0.86
C LEU A 136 -0.31 7.89 -2.18
N ASN A 137 0.78 8.11 -2.93
CA ASN A 137 1.12 7.35 -4.11
C ASN A 137 2.64 7.32 -4.30
N THR A 138 3.15 6.50 -5.24
CA THR A 138 4.59 6.33 -5.44
C THR A 138 4.93 5.91 -6.86
N MET A 139 6.07 6.34 -7.35
CA MET A 139 6.64 5.84 -8.61
C MET A 139 7.33 4.46 -8.46
N SER A 140 7.39 3.91 -7.26
CA SER A 140 8.09 2.65 -6.97
C SER A 140 7.38 1.41 -7.51
N LYS A 141 6.09 1.47 -7.88
CA LYS A 141 5.28 0.31 -8.27
C LYS A 141 5.00 0.30 -9.77
N ALA A 142 3.91 0.87 -10.22
CA ALA A 142 3.51 0.85 -11.63
C ALA A 142 4.53 1.52 -12.56
N TRP A 143 5.18 2.56 -12.09
CA TRP A 143 6.20 3.28 -12.85
C TRP A 143 7.57 2.59 -12.90
N GLY A 144 7.75 1.47 -12.18
CA GLY A 144 9.00 0.70 -12.17
C GLY A 144 10.21 1.43 -11.58
N CYS A 145 10.00 2.54 -10.88
CA CYS A 145 11.03 3.47 -10.44
C CYS A 145 11.35 3.36 -8.93
N ALA A 146 11.37 2.15 -8.38
CA ALA A 146 11.60 1.94 -6.94
C ALA A 146 12.94 2.52 -6.45
N ALA A 147 13.99 2.48 -7.27
CA ALA A 147 15.31 2.99 -6.94
C ALA A 147 15.37 4.53 -6.89
N LEU A 148 14.46 5.24 -7.54
CA LEU A 148 14.39 6.70 -7.50
C LEU A 148 13.93 7.24 -6.16
N ARG A 149 13.29 6.41 -5.34
CA ARG A 149 12.74 6.85 -4.06
C ARG A 149 11.83 8.07 -4.20
N LEU A 150 10.91 8.09 -5.16
CA LEU A 150 9.97 9.19 -5.35
C LEU A 150 8.55 8.75 -4.97
N GLY A 151 8.00 9.41 -3.96
CA GLY A 151 6.63 9.28 -3.49
C GLY A 151 5.91 10.62 -3.48
N MET A 152 4.59 10.55 -3.42
CA MET A 152 3.73 11.72 -3.45
C MET A 152 2.68 11.64 -2.35
N ALA A 153 2.36 12.79 -1.76
CA ALA A 153 1.15 12.96 -0.96
C ALA A 153 0.29 14.04 -1.61
N PHE A 154 -0.98 13.72 -1.80
CA PHE A 154 -1.98 14.64 -2.34
C PHE A 154 -2.91 15.02 -1.20
N ALA A 155 -2.98 16.32 -0.89
CA ALA A 155 -3.75 16.83 0.24
C ALA A 155 -4.25 18.27 -0.03
N SER A 156 -4.96 18.85 0.94
CA SER A 156 -5.24 20.29 0.90
C SER A 156 -3.94 21.10 0.94
N LYS A 157 -3.98 22.31 0.43
CA LYS A 157 -2.82 23.22 0.43
C LYS A 157 -2.25 23.40 1.83
N GLU A 158 -3.11 23.53 2.83
CA GLU A 158 -2.72 23.72 4.24
C GLU A 158 -1.87 22.56 4.75
N ILE A 159 -2.25 21.32 4.43
CA ILE A 159 -1.49 20.12 4.80
C ILE A 159 -0.15 20.06 4.06
N VAL A 160 -0.14 20.36 2.76
CA VAL A 160 1.09 20.40 1.96
C VAL A 160 2.05 21.47 2.47
N ASP A 161 1.55 22.64 2.86
CA ASP A 161 2.35 23.71 3.46
C ASP A 161 3.00 23.26 4.78
N LEU A 162 2.27 22.48 5.63
CA LEU A 162 2.83 21.90 6.86
C LEU A 162 3.95 20.91 6.55
N PHE A 163 3.75 20.02 5.58
CA PHE A 163 4.79 19.06 5.16
C PHE A 163 6.04 19.80 4.66
N ASN A 164 5.87 20.85 3.86
CA ASN A 164 6.98 21.66 3.34
C ASN A 164 7.74 22.43 4.43
N LYS A 165 7.09 22.74 5.56
CA LYS A 165 7.77 23.36 6.71
C LYS A 165 8.61 22.38 7.52
N VAL A 166 8.23 21.10 7.57
CA VAL A 166 8.83 20.07 8.44
C VAL A 166 9.83 19.19 7.71
N LYS A 167 9.65 18.98 6.38
CA LYS A 167 10.58 18.18 5.60
C LYS A 167 12.00 18.72 5.62
N TYR A 168 12.97 17.85 5.40
CA TYR A 168 14.34 18.29 5.19
C TYR A 168 14.47 19.12 3.91
N PRO A 169 15.33 20.14 3.88
CA PRO A 169 15.72 20.83 2.64
C PRO A 169 16.28 19.81 1.63
N TYR A 170 15.95 20.02 0.35
CA TYR A 170 16.49 19.18 -0.74
C TYR A 170 16.18 17.67 -0.60
N ASN A 171 15.06 17.33 0.02
CA ASN A 171 14.64 15.94 0.30
C ASN A 171 14.57 15.06 -0.95
N VAL A 172 14.29 15.62 -2.13
CA VAL A 172 14.37 14.92 -3.42
C VAL A 172 15.60 15.42 -4.18
N ASN A 173 16.57 14.54 -4.39
CA ASN A 173 17.84 14.88 -5.05
C ASN A 173 17.66 15.14 -6.56
N LEU A 174 18.62 15.85 -7.17
CA LEU A 174 18.54 16.28 -8.57
C LEU A 174 18.44 15.10 -9.55
N LEU A 175 19.20 14.02 -9.35
CA LEU A 175 19.17 12.85 -10.23
C LEU A 175 17.79 12.18 -10.22
N THR A 176 17.15 12.10 -9.05
CA THR A 176 15.77 11.63 -8.95
C THR A 176 14.81 12.51 -9.74
N GLN A 177 14.94 13.85 -9.63
CA GLN A 177 14.08 14.79 -10.35
C GLN A 177 14.24 14.64 -11.86
N GLU A 178 15.47 14.65 -12.36
CA GLU A 178 15.79 14.53 -13.80
C GLU A 178 15.25 13.22 -14.37
N HIS A 179 15.52 12.09 -13.69
CA HIS A 179 15.06 10.79 -14.17
C HIS A 179 13.53 10.63 -14.09
N ALA A 180 12.90 11.14 -13.05
CA ALA A 180 11.44 11.13 -12.94
C ALA A 180 10.79 11.91 -14.08
N LEU A 181 11.31 13.11 -14.40
CA LEU A 181 10.83 13.91 -15.52
C LEU A 181 11.00 13.18 -16.86
N GLU A 182 12.11 12.46 -17.05
CA GLU A 182 12.33 11.66 -18.26
C GLU A 182 11.30 10.51 -18.39
N VAL A 183 11.08 9.77 -17.32
CA VAL A 183 10.09 8.67 -17.31
C VAL A 183 8.68 9.20 -17.57
N MET A 184 8.33 10.35 -17.02
CA MET A 184 7.01 10.98 -17.19
C MET A 184 6.71 11.46 -18.62
N LYS A 185 7.72 11.54 -19.51
CA LYS A 185 7.50 11.85 -20.94
C LYS A 185 6.79 10.73 -21.69
N ASN A 186 6.81 9.50 -21.17
CA ASN A 186 6.25 8.32 -21.82
C ASN A 186 5.21 7.59 -20.96
N PRO A 187 4.09 8.23 -20.56
CA PRO A 187 3.08 7.59 -19.71
C PRO A 187 2.43 6.38 -20.37
N LEU A 188 2.28 6.37 -21.70
CA LEU A 188 1.72 5.24 -22.46
C LEU A 188 2.53 3.95 -22.29
N LYS A 189 3.83 4.05 -22.07
CA LYS A 189 4.69 2.89 -21.80
C LYS A 189 4.37 2.29 -20.42
N VAL A 190 4.06 3.12 -19.45
CA VAL A 190 3.64 2.67 -18.10
C VAL A 190 2.28 1.97 -18.19
N ASP A 191 1.34 2.53 -18.95
CA ASP A 191 0.04 1.90 -19.20
C ASP A 191 0.18 0.52 -19.83
N GLU A 192 1.10 0.37 -20.80
CA GLU A 192 1.44 -0.92 -21.41
C GLU A 192 1.99 -1.91 -20.38
N TRP A 193 2.93 -1.49 -19.53
CA TRP A 193 3.47 -2.34 -18.47
C TRP A 193 2.39 -2.79 -17.48
N VAL A 194 1.54 -1.87 -17.03
CA VAL A 194 0.40 -2.18 -16.16
C VAL A 194 -0.51 -3.20 -16.83
N LYS A 195 -0.88 -2.98 -18.08
CA LYS A 195 -1.71 -3.92 -18.85
C LYS A 195 -1.09 -5.32 -18.93
N ASN A 196 0.20 -5.41 -19.20
CA ASN A 196 0.93 -6.68 -19.25
C ASN A 196 0.92 -7.38 -17.89
N ILE A 197 1.17 -6.64 -16.79
CA ILE A 197 1.12 -7.18 -15.42
C ILE A 197 -0.28 -7.70 -15.10
N LEU A 198 -1.33 -6.97 -15.45
CA LEU A 198 -2.71 -7.39 -15.20
C LEU A 198 -3.09 -8.67 -15.98
N GLN A 199 -2.63 -8.80 -17.23
CA GLN A 199 -2.81 -10.02 -18.02
C GLN A 199 -2.08 -11.22 -17.40
N GLU A 200 -0.82 -11.03 -17.02
CA GLU A 200 -0.04 -12.07 -16.35
C GLU A 200 -0.63 -12.41 -14.96
N ARG A 201 -1.12 -11.42 -14.22
CA ARG A 201 -1.81 -11.64 -12.93
C ARG A 201 -2.94 -12.65 -13.07
N SER A 202 -3.82 -12.46 -14.04
CA SER A 202 -4.95 -13.37 -14.26
C SER A 202 -4.50 -14.80 -14.58
N LYS A 203 -3.45 -14.96 -15.40
CA LYS A 203 -2.89 -16.28 -15.75
C LYS A 203 -2.24 -16.97 -14.55
N VAL A 204 -1.41 -16.25 -13.81
CA VAL A 204 -0.69 -16.80 -12.66
C VAL A 204 -1.66 -17.18 -11.55
N MET A 205 -2.66 -16.35 -11.26
CA MET A 205 -3.69 -16.64 -10.27
C MET A 205 -4.50 -17.90 -10.64
N ALA A 206 -4.88 -18.05 -11.92
CA ALA A 206 -5.56 -19.26 -12.41
C ALA A 206 -4.67 -20.49 -12.23
N ALA A 207 -3.38 -20.40 -12.62
CA ALA A 207 -2.43 -21.51 -12.46
C ALA A 207 -2.19 -21.89 -11.00
N PHE A 208 -2.27 -20.95 -10.06
CA PHE A 208 -2.16 -21.23 -8.63
C PHE A 208 -3.35 -22.06 -8.10
N LEU A 209 -4.56 -21.83 -8.61
CA LEU A 209 -5.74 -22.62 -8.23
C LEU A 209 -5.64 -24.08 -8.65
N ASP A 210 -4.83 -24.38 -9.68
CA ASP A 210 -4.59 -25.75 -10.15
C ASP A 210 -3.48 -26.47 -9.37
N LEU A 211 -2.77 -25.80 -8.46
CA LEU A 211 -1.72 -26.39 -7.64
C LEU A 211 -2.32 -27.12 -6.43
N PRO A 212 -2.02 -28.42 -6.22
CA PRO A 212 -2.51 -29.17 -5.05
C PRO A 212 -2.11 -28.58 -3.71
N ILE A 213 -1.02 -27.80 -3.69
CA ILE A 213 -0.48 -27.12 -2.51
C ILE A 213 -1.10 -25.74 -2.23
N CYS A 214 -2.00 -25.25 -3.10
CA CYS A 214 -2.70 -23.99 -2.94
C CYS A 214 -4.14 -24.22 -2.48
N GLU A 215 -4.48 -23.75 -1.27
CA GLU A 215 -5.83 -23.89 -0.72
C GLU A 215 -6.79 -22.80 -1.19
N LYS A 216 -6.26 -21.57 -1.39
CA LYS A 216 -7.08 -20.41 -1.79
C LYS A 216 -6.21 -19.33 -2.42
N VAL A 217 -6.71 -18.70 -3.47
CA VAL A 217 -6.19 -17.45 -4.03
C VAL A 217 -7.16 -16.33 -3.68
N TYR A 218 -6.67 -15.28 -3.03
CA TYR A 218 -7.51 -14.14 -2.66
C TYR A 218 -7.62 -13.15 -3.82
N PRO A 219 -8.78 -12.49 -4.00
CA PRO A 219 -8.94 -11.40 -4.99
C PRO A 219 -7.92 -10.28 -4.77
N THR A 220 -7.50 -9.65 -5.87
CA THR A 220 -6.51 -8.57 -5.79
C THR A 220 -6.72 -7.51 -6.84
N ASP A 221 -6.42 -6.27 -6.47
CA ASP A 221 -6.38 -5.08 -7.31
C ASP A 221 -4.95 -4.49 -7.40
N ALA A 222 -3.96 -5.24 -6.88
CA ALA A 222 -2.54 -4.86 -6.89
C ALA A 222 -1.73 -5.64 -7.94
N ASN A 223 -0.42 -5.40 -8.03
CA ASN A 223 0.52 -6.19 -8.84
C ASN A 223 1.03 -7.46 -8.11
N PHE A 224 0.34 -7.88 -7.09
CA PHE A 224 0.58 -9.12 -6.34
C PHE A 224 -0.76 -9.69 -5.88
N PHE A 225 -0.75 -10.92 -5.44
CA PHE A 225 -1.90 -11.55 -4.76
C PHE A 225 -1.45 -12.30 -3.52
N LEU A 226 -2.39 -12.57 -2.64
CA LEU A 226 -2.22 -13.41 -1.47
C LEU A 226 -2.74 -14.81 -1.80
N ALA A 227 -1.93 -15.85 -1.55
CA ALA A 227 -2.32 -17.25 -1.70
C ALA A 227 -2.18 -17.97 -0.37
N LYS A 228 -3.22 -18.67 0.05
CA LYS A 228 -3.16 -19.59 1.20
C LYS A 228 -2.66 -20.95 0.72
N MET A 229 -1.62 -21.43 1.35
CA MET A 229 -0.92 -22.65 1.00
C MET A 229 -1.11 -23.72 2.08
N THR A 230 -0.86 -24.98 1.75
CA THR A 230 -0.87 -26.08 2.72
C THR A 230 0.19 -25.91 3.81
N ASP A 231 1.41 -25.46 3.43
CA ASP A 231 2.50 -25.09 4.35
C ASP A 231 3.32 -23.95 3.75
N ALA A 232 2.95 -22.71 4.09
CA ALA A 232 3.65 -21.53 3.58
C ALA A 232 5.12 -21.46 3.99
N ASN A 233 5.51 -22.00 5.14
CA ASN A 233 6.89 -21.96 5.60
C ASN A 233 7.78 -22.92 4.80
N ALA A 234 7.33 -24.17 4.63
CA ALA A 234 8.07 -25.17 3.87
C ALA A 234 8.18 -24.76 2.39
N ILE A 235 7.08 -24.32 1.77
CA ILE A 235 7.05 -23.85 0.38
C ILE A 235 7.95 -22.62 0.20
N TYR A 236 7.92 -21.65 1.12
CA TYR A 236 8.81 -20.49 1.10
C TYR A 236 10.28 -20.91 1.11
N ASN A 237 10.67 -21.80 2.05
CA ASN A 237 12.05 -22.26 2.16
C ASN A 237 12.52 -23.03 0.90
N TYR A 238 11.63 -23.84 0.33
CA TYR A 238 11.89 -24.52 -0.94
C TYR A 238 12.14 -23.52 -2.08
N LEU A 239 11.27 -22.51 -2.25
CA LEU A 239 11.44 -21.50 -3.28
C LEU A 239 12.74 -20.71 -3.10
N VAL A 240 13.09 -20.34 -1.86
CA VAL A 240 14.36 -19.65 -1.56
C VAL A 240 15.56 -20.52 -1.96
N ALA A 241 15.51 -21.83 -1.72
CA ALA A 241 16.56 -22.76 -2.15
C ALA A 241 16.69 -22.85 -3.68
N GLN A 242 15.61 -22.56 -4.43
CA GLN A 242 15.61 -22.44 -5.89
C GLN A 242 15.99 -21.04 -6.40
N GLY A 243 16.33 -20.10 -5.52
CA GLY A 243 16.62 -18.70 -5.88
C GLY A 243 15.37 -17.83 -6.11
N ILE A 244 14.18 -18.33 -5.82
CA ILE A 244 12.90 -17.63 -6.04
C ILE A 244 12.43 -17.00 -4.73
N ILE A 245 12.31 -15.67 -4.70
CA ILE A 245 11.94 -14.91 -3.51
C ILE A 245 10.49 -14.42 -3.60
N VAL A 246 9.63 -14.98 -2.75
CA VAL A 246 8.27 -14.50 -2.49
C VAL A 246 8.20 -13.85 -1.09
N ARG A 247 7.03 -13.50 -0.61
CA ARG A 247 6.87 -12.93 0.73
C ARG A 247 6.04 -13.86 1.62
N ASN A 248 6.70 -14.49 2.59
CA ASN A 248 6.01 -15.27 3.61
C ASN A 248 5.21 -14.34 4.54
N ARG A 249 3.89 -14.59 4.67
CA ARG A 249 2.97 -13.83 5.51
C ARG A 249 2.36 -14.66 6.64
N ASN A 250 2.88 -15.86 6.87
CA ASN A 250 2.35 -16.79 7.86
C ASN A 250 2.23 -16.20 9.28
N LYS A 251 3.13 -15.28 9.65
CA LYS A 251 3.10 -14.62 10.97
C LYS A 251 2.22 -13.36 11.03
N VAL A 252 1.66 -12.94 9.89
CA VAL A 252 0.81 -11.74 9.82
C VAL A 252 -0.62 -12.13 10.20
N GLN A 253 -1.26 -11.29 11.02
CA GLN A 253 -2.66 -11.50 11.44
C GLN A 253 -3.55 -11.74 10.22
N LEU A 254 -4.50 -12.67 10.32
CA LEU A 254 -5.42 -13.11 9.27
C LEU A 254 -4.75 -13.72 8.01
N CYS A 255 -3.42 -13.83 7.96
CA CYS A 255 -2.67 -14.37 6.83
C CYS A 255 -1.97 -15.71 7.15
N GLY A 256 -2.51 -16.49 8.10
CA GLY A 256 -1.97 -17.81 8.43
C GLY A 256 -1.83 -18.70 7.20
N ASN A 257 -0.67 -19.33 7.04
CA ASN A 257 -0.28 -20.12 5.86
C ASN A 257 -0.35 -19.38 4.51
N CYS A 258 -0.18 -18.05 4.51
CA CYS A 258 -0.21 -17.28 3.26
C CYS A 258 1.17 -16.89 2.75
N LEU A 259 1.31 -16.92 1.44
CA LEU A 259 2.38 -16.31 0.68
C LEU A 259 1.83 -15.14 -0.13
N ARG A 260 2.54 -14.00 -0.16
CA ARG A 260 2.26 -12.91 -1.09
C ARG A 260 3.15 -13.06 -2.32
N ILE A 261 2.52 -13.25 -3.47
CA ILE A 261 3.16 -13.50 -4.75
C ILE A 261 3.10 -12.23 -5.58
N THR A 262 4.25 -11.65 -5.90
CA THR A 262 4.33 -10.51 -6.83
C THR A 262 4.32 -11.04 -8.26
N ILE A 263 3.57 -10.38 -9.14
CA ILE A 263 3.53 -10.71 -10.57
C ILE A 263 4.81 -10.20 -11.22
N GLY A 264 5.59 -11.12 -11.73
CA GLY A 264 6.80 -10.85 -12.50
C GLY A 264 6.53 -10.77 -14.02
N ASN A 265 7.60 -10.78 -14.80
CA ASN A 265 7.51 -10.98 -16.24
C ASN A 265 7.17 -12.44 -16.57
N LYS A 266 6.92 -12.74 -17.85
CA LYS A 266 6.51 -14.09 -18.29
C LYS A 266 7.50 -15.19 -17.90
N SER A 267 8.81 -14.90 -17.97
CA SER A 267 9.86 -15.86 -17.61
C SER A 267 9.89 -16.12 -16.11
N GLU A 268 9.85 -15.05 -15.29
CA GLU A 268 9.83 -15.16 -13.83
C GLU A 268 8.58 -15.90 -13.34
N ASN A 269 7.42 -15.62 -13.92
CA ASN A 269 6.18 -16.31 -13.59
C ASN A 269 6.22 -17.80 -13.97
N ALA A 270 6.81 -18.12 -15.13
CA ALA A 270 6.95 -19.52 -15.59
C ALA A 270 7.93 -20.30 -14.68
N GLU A 271 9.03 -19.70 -14.26
CA GLU A 271 9.99 -20.27 -13.32
C GLU A 271 9.35 -20.57 -11.96
N LEU A 272 8.62 -19.58 -11.38
CA LEU A 272 7.88 -19.77 -10.13
C LEU A 272 6.88 -20.93 -10.24
N LEU A 273 6.05 -20.96 -11.28
CA LEU A 273 5.06 -22.01 -11.48
C LEU A 273 5.71 -23.37 -11.75
N GLY A 274 6.84 -23.39 -12.48
CA GLY A 274 7.63 -24.59 -12.72
C GLY A 274 8.17 -25.20 -11.41
N ALA A 275 8.73 -24.36 -10.54
CA ALA A 275 9.22 -24.78 -9.23
C ALA A 275 8.09 -25.31 -8.34
N LEU A 276 6.95 -24.61 -8.27
CA LEU A 276 5.81 -25.02 -7.43
C LEU A 276 5.14 -26.33 -7.89
N ARG A 277 5.22 -26.67 -9.19
CA ARG A 277 4.73 -27.97 -9.70
C ARG A 277 5.65 -29.14 -9.40
N GLN A 278 6.91 -28.87 -9.05
CA GLN A 278 7.90 -29.89 -8.69
C GLN A 278 7.99 -30.11 -7.18
N TYR A 279 7.40 -29.20 -6.38
CA TYR A 279 7.30 -29.33 -4.95
C TYR A 279 6.30 -30.41 -4.54
#